data_4f883a61d1cd96d8addac831932ffbd8
#
_entry.id   4f883a61d1cd96d8addac831932ffbd8
#
_cell.length_a   1.000
_cell.length_b   1.000
_cell.length_c   1.000
_cell.angle_alpha   90.00
_cell.angle_beta   90.00
_cell.angle_gamma   90.00
#
_symmetry.space_group_name_H-M   'P 1'
#
loop_
_entity.id
_entity.type
_entity.pdbx_description
1 polymer ?
#
loop_
_entity_poly.entity_id
_entity_poly.type
_entity_poly.pdbx_seq_one_letter_code
_entity_poly.pdbx_strand_id
1 'polypeptide(L)'
;MVEENKKTRRPTAKKNFSLNDFKKKIGGEDVPQKPLTWLKCNIQEATGLPGIPIGYATLARGFTNTGKSTILAEALVDAQKQGIFPIIIDTENNMGRNRLARMGFDWDNDFYLMIDNDFLLENYGKKQDPKRSEASIEDLGSCIHHLLDLQENGELPYDLLFAIDSFGTLDCIRSINASDKGSSDNNMWNAGAFEKTFKYLLNNRLPSSRKVNKKYINTLIASQKIWINSQNGAGTVQHKGGEAAFYGARLVLHFGGIQSHGTKKVNAISKKREVTYGIETKVGVVKNQIDGNLGGIALEGKIISTPTGFITANKEDIDQYKKDNIQFFRDVLGGDITAEEIETKLVDIQEDEKVDFAMPANDDFDNE
;
A
#
# COMPACT_ATOMS: atom_id res chain seq x y z
N MET A 1 14.91 -20.43 -65.53
CA MET A 1 13.91 -19.82 -64.67
C MET A 1 14.61 -18.75 -63.87
N VAL A 2 14.32 -17.51 -64.20
CA VAL A 2 14.96 -16.33 -63.57
C VAL A 2 13.96 -15.80 -62.54
N GLU A 3 14.34 -15.89 -61.29
CA GLU A 3 13.55 -15.28 -60.19
C GLU A 3 13.71 -13.76 -60.18
N GLU A 4 12.66 -13.06 -60.50
CA GLU A 4 12.55 -11.61 -60.37
C GLU A 4 12.51 -11.20 -58.90
N ASN A 5 13.59 -10.59 -58.43
CA ASN A 5 13.67 -9.89 -57.15
C ASN A 5 12.72 -8.68 -57.13
N LYS A 6 11.52 -8.84 -56.54
CA LYS A 6 10.63 -7.72 -56.24
C LYS A 6 11.24 -6.87 -55.12
N LYS A 7 11.98 -5.86 -55.46
CA LYS A 7 12.38 -4.78 -54.56
C LYS A 7 11.11 -4.05 -54.08
N THR A 8 10.71 -4.28 -52.84
CA THR A 8 9.70 -3.50 -52.14
C THR A 8 10.13 -2.04 -52.08
N ARG A 9 9.54 -1.18 -52.90
CA ARG A 9 9.76 0.27 -52.88
C ARG A 9 9.26 0.80 -51.51
N ARG A 10 10.18 1.29 -50.69
CA ARG A 10 9.80 2.12 -49.54
C ARG A 10 9.05 3.36 -50.06
N PRO A 11 7.92 3.75 -49.48
CA PRO A 11 7.19 4.94 -49.91
C PRO A 11 8.11 6.14 -49.73
N THR A 12 8.37 6.86 -50.79
CA THR A 12 9.13 8.13 -50.78
C THR A 12 8.30 9.15 -49.99
N ALA A 13 8.83 9.61 -48.86
CA ALA A 13 8.21 10.66 -48.08
C ALA A 13 7.97 11.91 -48.95
N LYS A 14 6.75 12.46 -48.88
CA LYS A 14 6.42 13.71 -49.58
C LYS A 14 7.43 14.79 -49.14
N LYS A 15 7.95 15.55 -50.10
CA LYS A 15 9.06 16.53 -49.95
C LYS A 15 8.86 17.62 -48.86
N ASN A 16 7.69 17.72 -48.25
CA ASN A 16 7.34 18.73 -47.23
C ASN A 16 6.71 18.10 -45.95
N PHE A 17 7.00 16.83 -45.62
CA PHE A 17 6.51 16.24 -44.38
C PHE A 17 7.51 16.52 -43.24
N SER A 18 7.11 17.39 -42.31
CA SER A 18 7.83 17.61 -41.06
C SER A 18 7.20 16.72 -39.97
N LEU A 19 8.01 15.79 -39.43
CA LEU A 19 7.57 14.92 -38.34
C LEU A 19 7.22 15.71 -37.06
N ASN A 20 7.96 16.81 -36.83
CA ASN A 20 7.71 17.68 -35.66
C ASN A 20 6.37 18.43 -35.79
N ASP A 21 6.05 18.96 -36.98
CA ASP A 21 4.78 19.63 -37.24
C ASP A 21 3.61 18.64 -37.15
N PHE A 22 3.83 17.41 -37.62
CA PHE A 22 2.84 16.35 -37.47
C PHE A 22 2.63 15.99 -36.02
N LYS A 23 3.70 15.79 -35.21
CA LYS A 23 3.60 15.51 -33.78
C LYS A 23 2.85 16.63 -33.05
N LYS A 24 3.17 17.89 -33.32
CA LYS A 24 2.45 19.05 -32.75
C LYS A 24 0.97 19.04 -33.12
N LYS A 25 0.67 18.77 -34.40
CA LYS A 25 -0.71 18.77 -34.92
C LYS A 25 -1.59 17.71 -34.28
N ILE A 26 -1.05 16.53 -33.93
CA ILE A 26 -1.80 15.43 -33.26
C ILE A 26 -1.70 15.52 -31.74
N GLY A 27 -1.05 16.55 -31.16
CA GLY A 27 -0.83 16.66 -29.72
C GLY A 27 0.17 15.64 -29.18
N GLY A 28 0.98 15.02 -30.06
CA GLY A 28 1.98 13.99 -29.71
C GLY A 28 3.29 14.56 -29.19
N GLU A 29 3.25 15.54 -28.31
CA GLU A 29 4.47 16.01 -27.65
C GLU A 29 4.92 14.96 -26.63
N ASP A 30 6.19 14.56 -26.72
CA ASP A 30 6.83 13.72 -25.73
C ASP A 30 7.16 14.58 -24.51
N VAL A 31 6.29 14.53 -23.50
CA VAL A 31 6.47 15.28 -22.27
C VAL A 31 7.29 14.42 -21.31
N PRO A 32 8.51 14.83 -20.95
CA PRO A 32 9.37 14.07 -20.05
C PRO A 32 8.72 13.95 -18.66
N GLN A 33 9.16 12.95 -17.91
CA GLN A 33 8.75 12.74 -16.54
C GLN A 33 9.68 13.49 -15.57
N LYS A 34 9.14 13.90 -14.41
CA LYS A 34 9.91 14.40 -13.29
C LYS A 34 10.84 13.28 -12.76
N PRO A 35 11.99 13.61 -12.15
CA PRO A 35 12.86 12.62 -11.52
C PRO A 35 12.09 11.73 -10.55
N LEU A 36 12.49 10.46 -10.46
CA LEU A 36 11.91 9.54 -9.50
C LEU A 36 12.36 9.89 -8.08
N THR A 37 11.40 10.01 -7.18
CA THR A 37 11.60 10.20 -5.76
C THR A 37 10.83 9.14 -4.98
N TRP A 38 11.12 8.99 -3.69
CA TRP A 38 10.62 7.91 -2.86
C TRP A 38 10.08 8.43 -1.53
N LEU A 39 9.00 7.81 -1.07
CA LEU A 39 8.64 7.82 0.34
C LEU A 39 9.53 6.80 1.04
N LYS A 40 10.30 7.23 2.02
CA LYS A 40 11.25 6.39 2.73
C LYS A 40 10.52 5.41 3.63
N CYS A 41 10.86 4.13 3.50
CA CYS A 41 10.38 3.06 4.36
C CYS A 41 11.54 2.14 4.71
N ASN A 42 11.51 1.55 5.91
CA ASN A 42 12.60 0.71 6.42
C ASN A 42 12.59 -0.71 5.81
N ILE A 43 12.56 -0.78 4.47
CA ILE A 43 12.57 -2.03 3.68
C ILE A 43 13.82 -2.17 2.81
N GLN A 44 14.74 -1.19 2.85
CA GLN A 44 15.84 -1.11 1.90
C GLN A 44 16.79 -2.31 2.00
N GLU A 45 17.14 -2.75 3.18
CA GLU A 45 18.03 -3.92 3.34
C GLU A 45 17.40 -5.21 2.81
N ALA A 46 16.09 -5.37 3.01
CA ALA A 46 15.37 -6.56 2.59
C ALA A 46 15.05 -6.58 1.09
N THR A 47 14.81 -5.42 0.48
CA THR A 47 14.27 -5.34 -0.89
C THR A 47 15.20 -4.63 -1.87
N GLY A 48 16.23 -3.95 -1.39
CA GLY A 48 17.09 -3.06 -2.18
C GLY A 48 16.41 -1.75 -2.60
N LEU A 49 15.15 -1.51 -2.19
CA LEU A 49 14.38 -0.32 -2.54
C LEU A 49 14.33 0.64 -1.36
N PRO A 50 14.49 1.96 -1.58
CA PRO A 50 14.46 2.94 -0.49
C PRO A 50 13.07 3.14 0.13
N GLY A 51 12.03 2.58 -0.48
CA GLY A 51 10.65 2.71 -0.01
C GLY A 51 9.62 2.64 -1.14
N ILE A 52 8.65 3.56 -1.13
CA ILE A 52 7.53 3.62 -2.06
C ILE A 52 7.78 4.68 -3.14
N PRO A 53 7.70 4.33 -4.43
CA PRO A 53 7.97 5.27 -5.53
C PRO A 53 6.85 6.30 -5.65
N ILE A 54 7.22 7.58 -5.62
CA ILE A 54 6.26 8.69 -5.75
C ILE A 54 5.77 8.78 -7.21
N GLY A 55 4.45 8.93 -7.37
CA GLY A 55 3.80 9.06 -8.67
C GLY A 55 3.35 7.73 -9.30
N TYR A 56 3.37 6.66 -8.53
CA TYR A 56 2.92 5.34 -8.97
C TYR A 56 2.01 4.68 -7.92
N ALA A 57 1.35 3.61 -8.36
CA ALA A 57 0.65 2.72 -7.45
C ALA A 57 1.58 1.60 -6.97
N THR A 58 1.63 1.42 -5.65
CA THR A 58 2.30 0.32 -4.96
C THR A 58 1.27 -0.56 -4.27
N LEU A 59 1.45 -1.87 -4.36
CA LEU A 59 0.60 -2.86 -3.69
C LEU A 59 1.43 -3.65 -2.67
N ALA A 60 1.03 -3.58 -1.41
CA ALA A 60 1.57 -4.39 -0.32
C ALA A 60 0.64 -5.59 -0.09
N ARG A 61 1.01 -6.79 -0.56
CA ARG A 61 0.17 -7.98 -0.45
C ARG A 61 0.74 -9.01 0.51
N GLY A 62 -0.12 -9.80 1.13
CA GLY A 62 0.30 -10.87 2.05
C GLY A 62 -0.85 -11.33 2.93
N PHE A 63 -0.58 -12.37 3.72
CA PHE A 63 -1.51 -12.87 4.74
C PHE A 63 -1.74 -11.83 5.86
N THR A 64 -2.65 -12.14 6.77
CA THR A 64 -2.89 -11.32 7.97
C THR A 64 -1.62 -11.27 8.83
N ASN A 65 -1.39 -10.16 9.54
CA ASN A 65 -0.27 -9.97 10.47
C ASN A 65 1.14 -10.13 9.85
N THR A 66 1.31 -9.74 8.57
CA THR A 66 2.60 -9.81 7.87
C THR A 66 3.31 -8.44 7.73
N GLY A 67 2.76 -7.36 8.27
CA GLY A 67 3.38 -6.02 8.21
C GLY A 67 2.85 -5.10 7.08
N LYS A 68 1.80 -5.48 6.35
CA LYS A 68 1.22 -4.65 5.28
C LYS A 68 0.81 -3.26 5.75
N SER A 69 0.07 -3.16 6.85
CA SER A 69 -0.34 -1.86 7.41
C SER A 69 0.84 -1.06 7.98
N THR A 70 1.95 -1.72 8.34
CA THR A 70 3.17 -1.03 8.81
C THR A 70 3.82 -0.24 7.69
N ILE A 71 3.94 -0.81 6.47
CA ILE A 71 4.53 -0.05 5.35
C ILE A 71 3.64 1.11 4.91
N LEU A 72 2.31 0.97 4.99
CA LEU A 72 1.39 2.09 4.74
C LEU A 72 1.62 3.20 5.76
N ALA A 73 1.77 2.84 7.04
CA ALA A 73 2.02 3.80 8.11
C ALA A 73 3.35 4.53 7.94
N GLU A 74 4.44 3.82 7.61
CA GLU A 74 5.74 4.46 7.31
C GLU A 74 5.65 5.43 6.12
N ALA A 75 4.95 5.01 5.05
CA ALA A 75 4.74 5.87 3.88
C ALA A 75 3.94 7.14 4.23
N LEU A 76 2.91 7.04 5.08
CA LEU A 76 2.12 8.18 5.55
C LEU A 76 2.97 9.16 6.36
N VAL A 77 3.77 8.65 7.30
CA VAL A 77 4.67 9.47 8.13
C VAL A 77 5.70 10.20 7.26
N ASP A 78 6.31 9.52 6.30
CA ASP A 78 7.31 10.14 5.44
C ASP A 78 6.69 11.12 4.43
N ALA A 79 5.48 10.84 3.95
CA ALA A 79 4.72 11.76 3.10
C ALA A 79 4.47 13.09 3.80
N GLN A 80 4.00 13.05 5.05
CA GLN A 80 3.76 14.24 5.85
C GLN A 80 5.05 15.05 6.05
N LYS A 81 6.18 14.39 6.35
CA LYS A 81 7.50 15.02 6.46
C LYS A 81 7.98 15.65 5.16
N GLN A 82 7.62 15.10 4.01
CA GLN A 82 7.96 15.63 2.69
C GLN A 82 6.98 16.71 2.19
N GLY A 83 5.92 17.06 2.95
CA GLY A 83 4.89 18.00 2.54
C GLY A 83 3.94 17.45 1.47
N ILE A 84 3.84 16.12 1.36
CA ILE A 84 2.86 15.40 0.54
C ILE A 84 1.63 15.17 1.41
N PHE A 85 0.45 15.62 0.96
CA PHE A 85 -0.79 15.53 1.73
C PHE A 85 -1.25 14.08 1.84
N PRO A 86 -1.24 13.48 3.05
CA PRO A 86 -1.63 12.10 3.25
C PRO A 86 -3.15 11.97 3.32
N ILE A 87 -3.70 11.07 2.52
CA ILE A 87 -5.11 10.66 2.52
C ILE A 87 -5.16 9.22 3.01
N ILE A 88 -5.60 9.07 4.24
CA ILE A 88 -5.72 7.78 4.93
C ILE A 88 -7.10 7.22 4.63
N ILE A 89 -7.17 6.10 3.93
CA ILE A 89 -8.42 5.41 3.60
C ILE A 89 -8.44 4.09 4.37
N ASP A 90 -9.12 4.09 5.50
CA ASP A 90 -9.18 2.95 6.43
C ASP A 90 -10.53 2.27 6.38
N THR A 91 -10.67 1.29 5.48
CA THR A 91 -11.92 0.53 5.31
C THR A 91 -12.01 -0.69 6.24
N GLU A 92 -10.95 -0.98 7.00
CA GLU A 92 -10.91 -2.08 7.99
C GLU A 92 -10.93 -1.60 9.44
N ASN A 93 -10.88 -0.27 9.68
CA ASN A 93 -10.71 0.34 11.00
C ASN A 93 -9.46 -0.17 11.75
N ASN A 94 -8.36 -0.37 11.03
CA ASN A 94 -7.10 -0.94 11.54
C ASN A 94 -5.96 0.10 11.68
N MET A 95 -6.12 1.29 11.10
CA MET A 95 -5.12 2.36 11.11
C MET A 95 -5.27 3.24 12.34
N GLY A 96 -5.09 2.65 13.52
CA GLY A 96 -5.27 3.33 14.81
C GLY A 96 -4.39 4.58 14.97
N ARG A 97 -5.00 5.69 15.45
CA ARG A 97 -4.31 6.98 15.69
C ARG A 97 -3.05 6.81 16.54
N ASN A 98 -3.15 6.08 17.65
CA ASN A 98 -2.05 5.86 18.58
C ASN A 98 -0.86 5.15 17.92
N ARG A 99 -1.10 4.22 16.99
CA ARG A 99 -0.05 3.54 16.25
C ARG A 99 0.69 4.50 15.32
N LEU A 100 -0.04 5.27 14.54
CA LEU A 100 0.54 6.26 13.63
C LEU A 100 1.31 7.35 14.40
N ALA A 101 0.77 7.82 15.53
CA ALA A 101 1.46 8.77 16.40
C ALA A 101 2.81 8.23 16.91
N ARG A 102 2.86 6.96 17.36
CA ARG A 102 4.13 6.31 17.78
C ARG A 102 5.15 6.18 16.65
N MET A 103 4.70 6.08 15.43
CA MET A 103 5.56 6.07 14.24
C MET A 103 5.99 7.48 13.80
N GLY A 104 5.46 8.52 14.45
CA GLY A 104 5.81 9.92 14.22
C GLY A 104 4.88 10.66 13.25
N PHE A 105 3.65 10.17 13.06
CA PHE A 105 2.61 10.91 12.35
C PHE A 105 2.08 12.04 13.25
N ASP A 106 2.09 13.25 12.73
CA ASP A 106 1.62 14.44 13.45
C ASP A 106 0.12 14.65 13.19
N TRP A 107 -0.69 14.47 14.22
CA TRP A 107 -2.13 14.66 14.19
C TRP A 107 -2.57 16.10 14.47
N ASP A 108 -1.66 16.94 15.00
CA ASP A 108 -2.01 18.27 15.49
C ASP A 108 -1.97 19.34 14.38
N ASN A 109 -1.38 19.01 13.23
CA ASN A 109 -1.16 19.97 12.15
C ASN A 109 -2.26 20.05 11.10
N ASP A 110 -3.36 19.33 11.23
CA ASP A 110 -4.48 19.26 10.26
C ASP A 110 -4.05 18.95 8.80
N PHE A 111 -2.79 18.55 8.60
CA PHE A 111 -2.23 18.26 7.27
C PHE A 111 -2.44 16.79 6.90
N TYR A 112 -3.69 16.37 6.87
CA TYR A 112 -4.12 15.02 6.45
C TYR A 112 -5.63 15.00 6.17
N LEU A 113 -6.09 13.91 5.54
CA LEU A 113 -7.51 13.57 5.42
C LEU A 113 -7.70 12.10 5.81
N MET A 114 -8.61 11.83 6.72
CA MET A 114 -9.01 10.48 7.07
C MET A 114 -10.39 10.15 6.51
N ILE A 115 -10.48 8.99 5.86
CA ILE A 115 -11.67 8.50 5.15
C ILE A 115 -11.93 7.08 5.65
N ASP A 116 -13.09 6.85 6.22
CA ASP A 116 -13.60 5.54 6.63
C ASP A 116 -14.84 5.14 5.81
N ASN A 117 -15.45 4.01 6.16
CA ASN A 117 -16.66 3.53 5.49
C ASN A 117 -17.85 4.47 5.69
N ASP A 118 -17.98 5.09 6.86
CA ASP A 118 -19.07 6.02 7.15
C ASP A 118 -18.92 7.28 6.32
N PHE A 119 -17.71 7.82 6.22
CA PHE A 119 -17.43 8.96 5.34
C PHE A 119 -17.78 8.67 3.88
N LEU A 120 -17.38 7.49 3.36
CA LEU A 120 -17.69 7.09 1.98
C LEU A 120 -19.18 6.93 1.76
N LEU A 121 -19.88 6.29 2.69
CA LEU A 121 -21.32 6.08 2.60
C LEU A 121 -22.08 7.40 2.61
N GLU A 122 -21.80 8.29 3.56
CA GLU A 122 -22.53 9.55 3.71
C GLU A 122 -22.23 10.53 2.57
N ASN A 123 -20.98 10.62 2.13
CA ASN A 123 -20.58 11.62 1.14
C ASN A 123 -20.74 11.17 -0.31
N TYR A 124 -20.74 9.86 -0.59
CA TYR A 124 -20.81 9.32 -1.94
C TYR A 124 -21.96 8.32 -2.12
N GLY A 125 -22.12 7.35 -1.22
CA GLY A 125 -23.11 6.30 -1.32
C GLY A 125 -24.54 6.81 -1.24
N LYS A 126 -24.90 7.48 -0.14
CA LYS A 126 -26.26 8.00 0.10
C LYS A 126 -26.66 9.15 -0.82
N LYS A 127 -25.68 9.86 -1.39
CA LYS A 127 -25.97 10.87 -2.42
C LYS A 127 -26.51 10.25 -3.71
N GLN A 128 -26.11 9.00 -4.02
CA GLN A 128 -26.59 8.27 -5.19
C GLN A 128 -27.87 7.48 -4.89
N ASP A 129 -27.91 6.82 -3.73
CA ASP A 129 -29.07 6.07 -3.25
C ASP A 129 -29.22 6.26 -1.72
N PRO A 130 -30.20 7.07 -1.25
CA PRO A 130 -30.41 7.34 0.17
C PRO A 130 -30.71 6.10 1.04
N LYS A 131 -31.06 4.96 0.43
CA LYS A 131 -31.37 3.72 1.12
C LYS A 131 -30.15 2.82 1.33
N ARG A 132 -29.00 3.20 0.82
CA ARG A 132 -27.79 2.39 0.95
C ARG A 132 -27.37 2.27 2.41
N SER A 133 -26.98 1.06 2.80
CA SER A 133 -26.51 0.70 4.15
C SER A 133 -24.99 0.62 4.24
N GLU A 134 -24.28 0.47 3.10
CA GLU A 134 -22.84 0.21 3.07
C GLU A 134 -22.16 1.02 1.96
N ALA A 135 -20.89 1.39 2.22
CA ALA A 135 -20.01 1.97 1.22
C ALA A 135 -19.57 0.91 0.19
N SER A 136 -19.28 1.34 -1.02
CA SER A 136 -18.91 0.45 -2.13
C SER A 136 -17.55 0.78 -2.75
N ILE A 137 -17.05 -0.15 -3.57
CA ILE A 137 -15.88 0.04 -4.42
C ILE A 137 -16.04 1.29 -5.31
N GLU A 138 -17.26 1.49 -5.86
CA GLU A 138 -17.57 2.62 -6.73
C GLU A 138 -17.53 3.95 -5.98
N ASP A 139 -17.94 3.97 -4.70
CA ASP A 139 -17.89 5.17 -3.87
C ASP A 139 -16.44 5.56 -3.56
N LEU A 140 -15.60 4.58 -3.23
CA LEU A 140 -14.18 4.79 -3.03
C LEU A 140 -13.51 5.38 -4.28
N GLY A 141 -13.81 4.81 -5.45
CA GLY A 141 -13.29 5.33 -6.72
C GLY A 141 -13.77 6.76 -6.99
N SER A 142 -15.05 7.05 -6.75
CA SER A 142 -15.63 8.39 -6.91
C SER A 142 -14.97 9.39 -5.96
N CYS A 143 -14.72 9.00 -4.72
CA CYS A 143 -14.00 9.81 -3.73
C CYS A 143 -12.60 10.18 -4.21
N ILE A 144 -11.79 9.20 -4.63
CA ILE A 144 -10.42 9.44 -5.10
C ILE A 144 -10.43 10.34 -6.34
N HIS A 145 -11.32 10.10 -7.31
CA HIS A 145 -11.42 10.95 -8.50
C HIS A 145 -11.83 12.38 -8.15
N HIS A 146 -12.78 12.57 -7.23
CA HIS A 146 -13.18 13.89 -6.76
C HIS A 146 -12.02 14.65 -6.10
N LEU A 147 -11.23 14.00 -5.23
CA LEU A 147 -10.07 14.64 -4.61
C LEU A 147 -9.01 15.04 -5.65
N LEU A 148 -8.79 14.23 -6.67
CA LEU A 148 -7.91 14.57 -7.79
C LEU A 148 -8.45 15.71 -8.65
N ASP A 149 -9.77 15.84 -8.79
CA ASP A 149 -10.41 16.95 -9.51
C ASP A 149 -10.29 18.25 -8.70
N LEU A 150 -10.48 18.23 -7.36
CA LEU A 150 -10.22 19.36 -6.47
C LEU A 150 -8.75 19.83 -6.55
N GLN A 151 -7.81 18.88 -6.67
CA GLN A 151 -6.39 19.20 -6.86
C GLN A 151 -6.15 19.90 -8.22
N GLU A 152 -6.73 19.38 -9.31
CA GLU A 152 -6.60 19.96 -10.65
C GLU A 152 -7.22 21.36 -10.73
N ASN A 153 -8.30 21.63 -9.98
CA ASN A 153 -8.95 22.92 -9.86
C ASN A 153 -8.22 23.90 -8.91
N GLY A 154 -7.21 23.42 -8.17
CA GLY A 154 -6.42 24.24 -7.24
C GLY A 154 -7.03 24.41 -5.84
N GLU A 155 -8.11 23.69 -5.53
CA GLU A 155 -8.74 23.70 -4.22
C GLU A 155 -7.97 22.82 -3.20
N LEU A 156 -7.24 21.81 -3.69
CA LEU A 156 -6.35 20.95 -2.90
C LEU A 156 -4.91 21.03 -3.47
N PRO A 157 -4.14 22.09 -3.15
CA PRO A 157 -2.92 22.46 -3.87
C PRO A 157 -1.66 21.71 -3.38
N TYR A 158 -1.72 20.39 -3.21
CA TYR A 158 -0.64 19.55 -2.69
C TYR A 158 -0.40 18.33 -3.59
N ASP A 159 0.79 17.77 -3.53
CA ASP A 159 1.04 16.39 -3.96
C ASP A 159 0.25 15.46 -3.01
N LEU A 160 -0.35 14.38 -3.53
CA LEU A 160 -1.23 13.53 -2.72
C LEU A 160 -0.65 12.11 -2.57
N LEU A 161 -0.78 11.57 -1.35
CA LEU A 161 -0.60 10.15 -1.09
C LEU A 161 -1.93 9.54 -0.67
N PHE A 162 -2.46 8.61 -1.45
CA PHE A 162 -3.58 7.75 -1.07
C PHE A 162 -3.05 6.47 -0.43
N ALA A 163 -3.30 6.27 0.86
CA ALA A 163 -2.96 5.03 1.57
C ALA A 163 -4.25 4.28 1.93
N ILE A 164 -4.45 3.09 1.32
CA ILE A 164 -5.71 2.33 1.40
C ILE A 164 -5.49 1.03 2.19
N ASP A 165 -6.12 0.89 3.32
CA ASP A 165 -6.15 -0.34 4.12
C ASP A 165 -7.60 -0.84 4.28
N SER A 166 -8.06 -1.80 3.46
CA SER A 166 -7.36 -2.50 2.37
C SER A 166 -8.16 -2.48 1.05
N PHE A 167 -7.47 -2.75 -0.05
CA PHE A 167 -8.15 -3.11 -1.29
C PHE A 167 -8.89 -4.45 -1.12
N GLY A 168 -10.20 -4.44 -1.40
CA GLY A 168 -11.03 -5.62 -1.39
C GLY A 168 -11.85 -5.82 -0.10
N THR A 169 -11.84 -4.89 0.84
CA THR A 169 -12.76 -4.90 1.98
C THR A 169 -14.18 -4.51 1.55
N LEU A 170 -14.27 -3.53 0.65
CA LEU A 170 -15.53 -3.05 0.11
C LEU A 170 -16.08 -3.99 -0.96
N ASP A 171 -17.40 -4.14 -0.97
CA ASP A 171 -18.14 -4.80 -2.03
C ASP A 171 -18.63 -3.80 -3.09
N CYS A 172 -18.94 -4.28 -4.29
CA CYS A 172 -19.54 -3.44 -5.32
C CYS A 172 -21.04 -3.23 -5.06
N ILE A 173 -21.61 -2.17 -5.60
CA ILE A 173 -23.05 -1.85 -5.47
C ILE A 173 -23.93 -3.05 -5.86
N ARG A 174 -23.53 -3.81 -6.87
CA ARG A 174 -24.28 -4.99 -7.31
C ARG A 174 -24.29 -6.11 -6.27
N SER A 175 -23.15 -6.36 -5.60
CA SER A 175 -23.05 -7.35 -4.54
C SER A 175 -23.87 -6.93 -3.32
N ILE A 176 -23.77 -5.67 -2.88
CA ILE A 176 -24.56 -5.10 -1.78
C ILE A 176 -26.05 -5.29 -2.05
N ASN A 177 -26.54 -4.87 -3.23
CA ASN A 177 -27.94 -5.00 -3.60
C ASN A 177 -28.43 -6.47 -3.72
N ALA A 178 -27.55 -7.40 -4.05
CA ALA A 178 -27.87 -8.83 -4.09
C ALA A 178 -27.98 -9.41 -2.67
N SER A 179 -27.07 -9.04 -1.79
CA SER A 179 -27.06 -9.43 -0.37
C SER A 179 -28.32 -8.94 0.35
N ASP A 180 -28.72 -7.68 0.13
CA ASP A 180 -29.96 -7.11 0.67
C ASP A 180 -31.22 -7.87 0.25
N LYS A 181 -31.19 -8.54 -0.90
CA LYS A 181 -32.26 -9.38 -1.41
C LYS A 181 -32.12 -10.85 -1.01
N GLY A 182 -31.17 -11.21 -0.17
CA GLY A 182 -30.88 -12.58 0.27
C GLY A 182 -30.30 -13.49 -0.85
N SER A 183 -29.73 -12.92 -1.90
CA SER A 183 -29.04 -13.65 -2.94
C SER A 183 -27.58 -13.92 -2.55
N SER A 184 -27.00 -15.02 -3.02
CA SER A 184 -25.58 -15.30 -2.82
C SER A 184 -24.70 -14.26 -3.53
N ASP A 185 -23.68 -13.77 -2.84
CA ASP A 185 -22.69 -12.87 -3.40
C ASP A 185 -21.86 -13.54 -4.51
N ASN A 186 -21.42 -12.76 -5.48
CA ASN A 186 -20.57 -13.23 -6.57
C ASN A 186 -19.27 -12.42 -6.62
N ASN A 187 -18.18 -13.02 -6.13
CA ASN A 187 -16.84 -12.42 -6.13
C ASN A 187 -16.38 -11.89 -7.51
N MET A 188 -16.92 -12.42 -8.61
CA MET A 188 -16.61 -11.92 -9.96
C MET A 188 -17.16 -10.51 -10.18
N TRP A 189 -18.27 -10.13 -9.54
CA TRP A 189 -18.81 -8.77 -9.65
C TRP A 189 -17.89 -7.75 -9.01
N ASN A 190 -17.33 -8.09 -7.82
CA ASN A 190 -16.39 -7.24 -7.11
C ASN A 190 -15.11 -7.02 -7.93
N ALA A 191 -14.54 -8.08 -8.53
CA ALA A 191 -13.36 -7.97 -9.38
C ALA A 191 -13.61 -7.09 -10.62
N GLY A 192 -14.77 -7.27 -11.28
CA GLY A 192 -15.15 -6.48 -12.45
C GLY A 192 -15.44 -5.01 -12.12
N ALA A 193 -16.08 -4.73 -10.98
CA ALA A 193 -16.29 -3.37 -10.49
C ALA A 193 -14.96 -2.69 -10.16
N PHE A 194 -14.08 -3.39 -9.46
CA PHE A 194 -12.74 -2.91 -9.13
C PHE A 194 -11.95 -2.52 -10.40
N GLU A 195 -11.92 -3.39 -11.41
CA GLU A 195 -11.24 -3.09 -12.67
C GLU A 195 -11.80 -1.83 -13.33
N LYS A 196 -13.13 -1.71 -13.45
CA LYS A 196 -13.78 -0.55 -14.07
C LYS A 196 -13.45 0.74 -13.31
N THR A 197 -13.50 0.69 -11.99
CA THR A 197 -13.32 1.85 -11.11
C THR A 197 -11.87 2.33 -11.11
N PHE A 198 -10.90 1.41 -10.97
CA PHE A 198 -9.51 1.79 -10.73
C PHE A 198 -8.60 1.76 -11.97
N LYS A 199 -9.00 1.12 -13.07
CA LYS A 199 -8.15 0.99 -14.27
C LYS A 199 -7.61 2.31 -14.79
N TYR A 200 -8.47 3.33 -14.90
CA TYR A 200 -8.07 4.65 -15.38
C TYR A 200 -7.16 5.37 -14.37
N LEU A 201 -7.46 5.26 -13.09
CA LEU A 201 -6.63 5.82 -12.03
C LEU A 201 -5.21 5.24 -12.07
N LEU A 202 -5.09 3.91 -11.99
CA LEU A 202 -3.80 3.21 -11.85
C LEU A 202 -2.94 3.29 -13.11
N ASN A 203 -3.55 3.22 -14.29
CA ASN A 203 -2.81 3.19 -15.56
C ASN A 203 -2.61 4.56 -16.19
N ASN A 204 -3.37 5.57 -15.78
CA ASN A 204 -3.34 6.89 -16.42
C ASN A 204 -3.16 8.04 -15.42
N ARG A 205 -4.11 8.31 -14.52
CA ARG A 205 -4.05 9.52 -13.66
C ARG A 205 -2.80 9.57 -12.80
N LEU A 206 -2.44 8.47 -12.12
CA LEU A 206 -1.24 8.42 -11.29
C LEU A 206 0.05 8.57 -12.12
N PRO A 207 0.35 7.70 -13.12
CA PRO A 207 1.59 7.82 -13.87
C PRO A 207 1.71 9.13 -14.65
N SER A 208 0.61 9.67 -15.17
CA SER A 208 0.64 10.95 -15.90
C SER A 208 0.89 12.16 -15.01
N SER A 209 0.63 12.08 -13.71
CA SER A 209 0.93 13.14 -12.75
C SER A 209 2.44 13.44 -12.65
N ARG A 210 3.30 12.48 -13.00
CA ARG A 210 4.75 12.64 -13.05
C ARG A 210 5.28 13.45 -14.24
N LYS A 211 4.45 13.79 -15.22
CA LYS A 211 4.89 14.61 -16.35
C LYS A 211 5.33 16.00 -15.86
N VAL A 212 6.41 16.55 -16.43
CA VAL A 212 6.97 17.85 -16.02
C VAL A 212 5.98 19.02 -16.18
N ASN A 213 5.00 18.88 -17.07
CA ASN A 213 3.95 19.88 -17.27
C ASN A 213 2.78 19.76 -16.28
N LYS A 214 2.78 18.74 -15.39
CA LYS A 214 1.82 18.62 -14.30
C LYS A 214 2.37 19.30 -13.05
N LYS A 215 1.53 20.07 -12.35
CA LYS A 215 1.92 20.78 -11.15
C LYS A 215 2.19 19.82 -10.00
N TYR A 216 1.30 18.87 -9.80
CA TYR A 216 1.31 17.94 -8.67
C TYR A 216 1.59 16.51 -9.08
N ILE A 217 2.11 15.70 -8.14
CA ILE A 217 2.32 14.27 -8.28
C ILE A 217 1.38 13.52 -7.34
N ASN A 218 0.80 12.41 -7.81
CA ASN A 218 -0.16 11.62 -7.05
C ASN A 218 0.34 10.20 -6.89
N THR A 219 0.37 9.72 -5.66
CA THR A 219 0.90 8.41 -5.28
C THR A 219 -0.21 7.58 -4.63
N LEU A 220 -0.18 6.29 -4.83
CA LEU A 220 -1.09 5.37 -4.14
C LEU A 220 -0.31 4.20 -3.57
N ILE A 221 -0.57 3.87 -2.30
CA ILE A 221 -0.18 2.61 -1.69
C ILE A 221 -1.43 1.93 -1.15
N ALA A 222 -1.55 0.62 -1.38
CA ALA A 222 -2.67 -0.14 -0.83
C ALA A 222 -2.22 -1.47 -0.26
N SER A 223 -2.83 -1.88 0.84
CA SER A 223 -2.71 -3.25 1.32
C SER A 223 -3.68 -4.17 0.59
N GLN A 224 -3.27 -5.42 0.36
CA GLN A 224 -4.12 -6.45 -0.24
C GLN A 224 -3.93 -7.77 0.50
N LYS A 225 -5.02 -8.30 1.04
CA LYS A 225 -5.04 -9.61 1.67
C LYS A 225 -5.04 -10.72 0.63
N ILE A 226 -4.25 -11.75 0.87
CA ILE A 226 -4.23 -12.97 0.08
C ILE A 226 -4.73 -14.15 0.92
N TRP A 227 -5.22 -15.20 0.25
CA TRP A 227 -5.55 -16.48 0.86
C TRP A 227 -5.25 -17.62 -0.11
N ILE A 228 -5.14 -18.83 0.42
CA ILE A 228 -4.94 -20.04 -0.35
C ILE A 228 -6.30 -20.68 -0.62
N ASN A 229 -6.61 -20.92 -1.89
CA ASN A 229 -7.77 -21.72 -2.27
C ASN A 229 -7.33 -23.18 -2.45
N SER A 230 -7.76 -24.04 -1.53
CA SER A 230 -7.42 -25.48 -1.52
C SER A 230 -8.40 -26.35 -2.31
N GLN A 231 -9.46 -25.79 -2.91
CA GLN A 231 -10.53 -26.57 -3.56
C GLN A 231 -10.07 -27.41 -4.76
N ASN A 232 -8.90 -27.13 -5.35
CA ASN A 232 -8.39 -27.85 -6.51
C ASN A 232 -7.07 -28.62 -6.24
N GLY A 233 -6.76 -28.94 -4.99
CA GLY A 233 -5.63 -29.83 -4.62
C GLY A 233 -4.22 -29.22 -4.71
N ALA A 234 -4.00 -28.20 -5.51
CA ALA A 234 -2.77 -27.43 -5.57
C ALA A 234 -3.12 -26.00 -5.12
N GLY A 235 -2.89 -25.67 -3.86
CA GLY A 235 -3.28 -24.39 -3.29
C GLY A 235 -2.89 -23.20 -4.17
N THR A 236 -3.88 -22.57 -4.82
CA THR A 236 -3.67 -21.36 -5.61
C THR A 236 -3.87 -20.13 -4.74
N VAL A 237 -2.92 -19.20 -4.80
CA VAL A 237 -3.03 -17.91 -4.10
C VAL A 237 -4.09 -17.06 -4.79
N GLN A 238 -5.08 -16.64 -4.03
CA GLN A 238 -6.13 -15.72 -4.48
C GLN A 238 -6.01 -14.38 -3.78
N HIS A 239 -6.54 -13.33 -4.41
CA HIS A 239 -6.46 -11.94 -3.93
C HIS A 239 -7.85 -11.33 -3.81
N LYS A 240 -8.12 -10.65 -2.71
CA LYS A 240 -9.28 -9.77 -2.62
C LYS A 240 -9.12 -8.58 -3.58
N GLY A 241 -10.18 -8.18 -4.29
CA GLY A 241 -10.13 -7.11 -5.29
C GLY A 241 -9.64 -7.53 -6.68
N GLY A 242 -9.33 -8.84 -6.89
CA GLY A 242 -8.96 -9.39 -8.18
C GLY A 242 -7.56 -9.00 -8.69
N GLU A 243 -7.25 -9.41 -9.91
CA GLU A 243 -5.94 -9.23 -10.56
C GLU A 243 -5.70 -7.78 -11.06
N ALA A 244 -6.76 -6.95 -11.18
CA ALA A 244 -6.64 -5.60 -11.72
C ALA A 244 -5.73 -4.69 -10.88
N ALA A 245 -5.74 -4.84 -9.55
CA ALA A 245 -4.84 -4.14 -8.65
C ALA A 245 -3.37 -4.51 -8.92
N PHE A 246 -3.10 -5.81 -9.09
CA PHE A 246 -1.76 -6.32 -9.38
C PHE A 246 -1.23 -5.82 -10.72
N TYR A 247 -2.07 -5.85 -11.77
CA TYR A 247 -1.65 -5.37 -13.10
C TYR A 247 -1.47 -3.86 -13.16
N GLY A 248 -2.30 -3.10 -12.44
CA GLY A 248 -2.21 -1.64 -12.38
C GLY A 248 -1.06 -1.10 -11.53
N ALA A 249 -0.65 -1.82 -10.49
CA ALA A 249 0.47 -1.41 -9.66
C ALA A 249 1.81 -1.51 -10.41
N ARG A 250 2.70 -0.54 -10.20
CA ARG A 250 4.07 -0.56 -10.76
C ARG A 250 5.07 -1.25 -9.83
N LEU A 251 4.82 -1.19 -8.55
CA LEU A 251 5.56 -1.93 -7.53
C LEU A 251 4.59 -2.86 -6.78
N VAL A 252 4.98 -4.12 -6.62
CA VAL A 252 4.26 -5.07 -5.76
C VAL A 252 5.24 -5.70 -4.79
N LEU A 253 5.01 -5.44 -3.52
CA LEU A 253 5.71 -6.03 -2.39
C LEU A 253 4.87 -7.19 -1.83
N HIS A 254 5.52 -8.32 -1.59
CA HIS A 254 4.89 -9.48 -0.97
C HIS A 254 5.44 -9.66 0.44
N PHE A 255 4.55 -9.70 1.42
CA PHE A 255 4.84 -9.87 2.83
C PHE A 255 4.42 -11.27 3.27
N GLY A 256 5.35 -12.01 3.87
CA GLY A 256 5.16 -13.38 4.32
C GLY A 256 5.60 -14.43 3.30
N GLY A 257 5.29 -15.70 3.56
CA GLY A 257 5.54 -16.80 2.64
C GLY A 257 4.51 -16.87 1.52
N ILE A 258 4.85 -17.57 0.43
CA ILE A 258 3.94 -17.72 -0.72
C ILE A 258 2.78 -18.69 -0.40
N GLN A 259 3.03 -19.73 0.39
CA GLN A 259 2.07 -20.79 0.73
C GLN A 259 1.81 -20.90 2.24
N SER A 260 2.39 -20.05 3.04
CA SER A 260 2.18 -19.98 4.48
C SER A 260 2.37 -18.57 4.96
N HIS A 261 1.92 -18.25 6.18
CA HIS A 261 2.17 -16.94 6.78
C HIS A 261 3.68 -16.63 6.84
N GLY A 262 4.51 -17.63 7.14
CA GLY A 262 5.97 -17.49 7.20
C GLY A 262 6.43 -16.42 8.19
N THR A 263 5.62 -16.16 9.22
CA THR A 263 5.85 -15.11 10.22
C THR A 263 6.19 -15.71 11.57
N LYS A 264 7.00 -14.99 12.36
CA LYS A 264 7.36 -15.39 13.71
C LYS A 264 7.12 -14.24 14.68
N LYS A 265 6.59 -14.55 15.87
CA LYS A 265 6.59 -13.60 16.98
C LYS A 265 8.01 -13.32 17.39
N VAL A 266 8.30 -12.06 17.65
CA VAL A 266 9.57 -11.61 18.22
C VAL A 266 9.32 -11.26 19.67
N ASN A 267 9.75 -12.15 20.56
CA ASN A 267 9.49 -12.03 21.99
C ASN A 267 10.73 -11.53 22.72
N ALA A 268 10.50 -10.63 23.64
CA ALA A 268 11.49 -10.20 24.62
C ALA A 268 11.26 -10.99 25.91
N ILE A 269 12.34 -11.55 26.44
CA ILE A 269 12.31 -12.37 27.67
C ILE A 269 13.27 -11.78 28.68
N SER A 270 12.80 -11.58 29.92
CA SER A 270 13.61 -11.26 31.08
C SER A 270 12.94 -11.75 32.35
N LYS A 271 13.73 -12.32 33.29
CA LYS A 271 13.28 -12.76 34.63
C LYS A 271 12.00 -13.62 34.61
N LYS A 272 11.90 -14.54 33.65
CA LYS A 272 10.73 -15.44 33.43
C LYS A 272 9.46 -14.73 32.94
N ARG A 273 9.53 -13.47 32.54
CA ARG A 273 8.44 -12.78 31.83
C ARG A 273 8.77 -12.73 30.34
N GLU A 274 7.73 -12.83 29.52
CA GLU A 274 7.84 -12.83 28.07
C GLU A 274 6.80 -11.87 27.49
N VAL A 275 7.19 -11.07 26.50
CA VAL A 275 6.31 -10.14 25.81
C VAL A 275 6.60 -10.13 24.31
N THR A 276 5.58 -10.17 23.49
CA THR A 276 5.72 -10.01 22.03
C THR A 276 5.82 -8.53 21.70
N TYR A 277 6.91 -8.11 21.06
CA TYR A 277 7.14 -6.73 20.64
C TYR A 277 7.23 -6.55 19.13
N GLY A 278 7.21 -7.62 18.37
CA GLY A 278 7.28 -7.55 16.91
C GLY A 278 6.86 -8.84 16.22
N ILE A 279 6.75 -8.75 14.91
CA ILE A 279 6.55 -9.90 14.02
C ILE A 279 7.64 -9.88 12.97
N GLU A 280 8.51 -10.91 12.97
CA GLU A 280 9.43 -11.17 11.87
C GLU A 280 8.66 -11.70 10.67
N THR A 281 8.87 -11.10 9.52
CA THR A 281 8.31 -11.53 8.25
C THR A 281 9.33 -11.41 7.13
N LYS A 282 9.12 -12.16 6.06
CA LYS A 282 9.82 -11.93 4.80
C LYS A 282 9.12 -10.83 4.02
N VAL A 283 9.88 -10.03 3.30
CA VAL A 283 9.37 -9.11 2.29
C VAL A 283 10.13 -9.30 0.99
N GLY A 284 9.41 -9.42 -0.11
CA GLY A 284 10.00 -9.61 -1.43
C GLY A 284 9.37 -8.71 -2.48
N VAL A 285 10.15 -8.39 -3.52
CA VAL A 285 9.69 -7.61 -4.67
C VAL A 285 9.20 -8.58 -5.75
N VAL A 286 7.88 -8.69 -5.93
CA VAL A 286 7.27 -9.59 -6.93
C VAL A 286 7.05 -8.92 -8.28
N LYS A 287 6.95 -7.59 -8.28
CA LYS A 287 6.81 -6.80 -9.49
C LYS A 287 7.49 -5.46 -9.29
N ASN A 288 8.36 -5.10 -10.22
CA ASN A 288 8.97 -3.78 -10.30
C ASN A 288 8.99 -3.33 -11.76
N GLN A 289 8.14 -2.37 -12.09
CA GLN A 289 8.02 -1.76 -13.43
C GLN A 289 8.20 -0.24 -13.34
N ILE A 290 9.15 0.20 -12.51
CA ILE A 290 9.44 1.60 -12.29
C ILE A 290 10.54 2.04 -13.24
N ASP A 291 10.27 3.11 -14.02
CA ASP A 291 11.24 3.76 -14.94
C ASP A 291 11.99 2.77 -15.85
N GLY A 292 11.29 1.75 -16.36
CA GLY A 292 11.87 0.76 -17.27
C GLY A 292 12.79 -0.26 -16.60
N ASN A 293 12.92 -0.25 -15.28
CA ASN A 293 13.54 -1.34 -14.56
C ASN A 293 12.72 -2.60 -14.76
N LEU A 294 13.27 -3.52 -15.49
CA LEU A 294 12.76 -4.88 -15.56
C LEU A 294 13.12 -5.55 -14.25
N GLY A 295 12.10 -5.80 -13.43
CA GLY A 295 12.25 -6.50 -12.17
C GLY A 295 12.99 -7.82 -12.38
N GLY A 296 14.29 -7.78 -12.28
CA GLY A 296 15.15 -8.91 -12.69
C GLY A 296 15.69 -9.71 -11.53
N ILE A 297 15.63 -9.21 -10.30
CA ILE A 297 16.10 -9.98 -9.14
C ILE A 297 15.02 -9.83 -8.08
N ALA A 298 14.36 -10.93 -7.76
CA ALA A 298 13.50 -11.01 -6.60
C ALA A 298 14.39 -10.86 -5.35
N LEU A 299 14.61 -9.62 -4.93
CA LEU A 299 15.24 -9.36 -3.65
C LEU A 299 14.20 -9.68 -2.58
N GLU A 300 14.55 -10.58 -1.71
CA GLU A 300 13.75 -11.03 -0.59
C GLU A 300 14.62 -11.01 0.67
N GLY A 301 14.15 -10.35 1.70
CA GLY A 301 14.82 -10.30 2.97
C GLY A 301 13.85 -10.37 4.14
N LYS A 302 14.38 -10.36 5.35
CA LYS A 302 13.59 -10.40 6.59
C LYS A 302 13.55 -9.02 7.23
N ILE A 303 12.38 -8.66 7.74
CA ILE A 303 12.14 -7.46 8.52
C ILE A 303 11.31 -7.81 9.74
N ILE A 304 11.34 -6.95 10.75
CA ILE A 304 10.48 -7.06 11.94
C ILE A 304 9.55 -5.87 11.97
N SER A 305 8.25 -6.13 11.92
CA SER A 305 7.21 -5.13 12.15
C SER A 305 7.04 -4.94 13.66
N THR A 306 7.27 -3.71 14.14
CA THR A 306 7.12 -3.31 15.54
C THR A 306 6.03 -2.25 15.69
N PRO A 307 5.63 -1.87 16.91
CA PRO A 307 4.70 -0.75 17.15
C PRO A 307 5.19 0.60 16.62
N THR A 308 6.51 0.78 16.43
CA THR A 308 7.11 2.05 15.97
C THR A 308 7.61 2.01 14.53
N GLY A 309 7.31 0.95 13.77
CA GLY A 309 7.71 0.78 12.38
C GLY A 309 8.51 -0.49 12.13
N PHE A 310 9.12 -0.59 10.95
CA PHE A 310 9.99 -1.70 10.62
C PHE A 310 11.40 -1.50 11.18
N ILE A 311 11.97 -2.58 11.66
CA ILE A 311 13.42 -2.71 11.88
C ILE A 311 13.95 -3.90 11.08
N THR A 312 15.23 -3.92 10.77
CA THR A 312 15.82 -5.09 10.13
C THR A 312 15.93 -6.25 11.12
N ALA A 313 15.94 -7.48 10.60
CA ALA A 313 16.03 -8.68 11.44
C ALA A 313 17.47 -9.03 11.82
N ASN A 314 18.39 -8.04 11.82
CA ASN A 314 19.76 -8.19 12.29
C ASN A 314 19.85 -7.91 13.79
N LYS A 315 20.93 -8.39 14.40
CA LYS A 315 21.13 -8.26 15.85
C LYS A 315 21.33 -6.79 16.26
N GLU A 316 22.00 -6.00 15.45
CA GLU A 316 22.36 -4.61 15.77
C GLU A 316 21.09 -3.74 15.89
N ASP A 317 20.19 -3.83 14.94
CA ASP A 317 18.93 -3.08 14.95
C ASP A 317 17.97 -3.57 16.03
N ILE A 318 17.92 -4.88 16.29
CA ILE A 318 17.17 -5.44 17.41
C ILE A 318 17.69 -4.90 18.75
N ASP A 319 19.00 -4.88 18.96
CA ASP A 319 19.59 -4.36 20.18
C ASP A 319 19.43 -2.85 20.31
N GLN A 320 19.48 -2.10 19.19
CA GLN A 320 19.19 -0.68 19.18
C GLN A 320 17.71 -0.42 19.52
N TYR A 321 16.79 -1.17 18.94
CA TYR A 321 15.36 -1.07 19.24
C TYR A 321 15.07 -1.27 20.74
N LYS A 322 15.73 -2.26 21.39
CA LYS A 322 15.59 -2.48 22.83
C LYS A 322 16.09 -1.29 23.65
N LYS A 323 17.20 -0.68 23.23
CA LYS A 323 17.75 0.51 23.92
C LYS A 323 16.81 1.70 23.79
N ASP A 324 16.32 1.96 22.59
CA ASP A 324 15.42 3.09 22.30
C ASP A 324 14.06 2.94 23.01
N ASN A 325 13.61 1.70 23.25
CA ASN A 325 12.35 1.39 23.89
C ASN A 325 12.52 0.76 25.29
N ILE A 326 13.63 1.01 25.98
CA ILE A 326 13.93 0.35 27.25
C ILE A 326 12.88 0.60 28.33
N GLN A 327 12.25 1.79 28.34
CA GLN A 327 11.20 2.08 29.32
C GLN A 327 9.99 1.18 29.10
N PHE A 328 9.54 0.99 27.87
CA PHE A 328 8.48 0.03 27.54
C PHE A 328 8.81 -1.38 28.05
N PHE A 329 10.03 -1.87 27.83
CA PHE A 329 10.42 -3.20 28.31
C PHE A 329 10.47 -3.28 29.84
N ARG A 330 10.89 -2.22 30.53
CA ARG A 330 10.84 -2.14 32.00
C ARG A 330 9.42 -2.21 32.53
N ASP A 331 8.49 -1.51 31.89
CA ASP A 331 7.08 -1.48 32.30
C ASP A 331 6.42 -2.86 32.15
N VAL A 332 6.65 -3.56 31.03
CA VAL A 332 5.98 -4.85 30.76
C VAL A 332 6.71 -6.07 31.34
N LEU A 333 8.05 -6.09 31.30
CA LEU A 333 8.85 -7.19 31.85
C LEU A 333 9.14 -7.04 33.34
N GLY A 334 9.02 -5.83 33.86
CA GLY A 334 9.17 -5.47 35.25
C GLY A 334 10.60 -5.35 35.73
N GLY A 335 10.83 -4.32 36.54
CA GLY A 335 12.11 -4.08 37.21
C GLY A 335 13.07 -3.22 36.41
N ASP A 336 14.17 -2.88 37.06
CA ASP A 336 15.22 -2.08 36.45
C ASP A 336 16.15 -2.98 35.62
N ILE A 337 15.74 -3.27 34.40
CA ILE A 337 16.47 -4.12 33.43
C ILE A 337 17.22 -3.26 32.41
N THR A 338 18.32 -3.78 31.89
CA THR A 338 19.07 -3.18 30.78
C THR A 338 18.69 -3.85 29.44
N ALA A 339 19.00 -3.21 28.33
CA ALA A 339 18.73 -3.78 27.01
C ALA A 339 19.48 -5.11 26.77
N GLU A 340 20.67 -5.25 27.36
CA GLU A 340 21.51 -6.43 27.27
C GLU A 340 20.94 -7.63 28.06
N GLU A 341 20.12 -7.38 29.10
CA GLU A 341 19.46 -8.42 29.90
C GLU A 341 18.18 -8.93 29.25
N ILE A 342 17.75 -8.32 28.14
CA ILE A 342 16.57 -8.74 27.38
C ILE A 342 16.99 -9.73 26.31
N GLU A 343 16.61 -10.99 26.47
CA GLU A 343 16.79 -12.03 25.46
C GLU A 343 15.71 -11.89 24.38
N THR A 344 16.08 -12.08 23.10
CA THR A 344 15.14 -12.12 21.98
C THR A 344 14.91 -13.57 21.55
N LYS A 345 13.65 -13.98 21.46
CA LYS A 345 13.24 -15.31 21.01
C LYS A 345 12.25 -15.21 19.87
N LEU A 346 12.49 -15.99 18.81
CA LEU A 346 11.57 -16.15 17.69
C LEU A 346 10.64 -17.35 17.93
N VAL A 347 9.35 -17.15 17.82
CA VAL A 347 8.33 -18.18 18.01
C VAL A 347 7.44 -18.24 16.78
N ASP A 348 7.26 -19.42 16.18
CA ASP A 348 6.39 -19.62 15.03
C ASP A 348 4.92 -19.30 15.40
N ILE A 349 4.24 -18.56 14.53
CA ILE A 349 2.82 -18.22 14.70
C ILE A 349 2.00 -19.37 14.15
N GLN A 350 1.04 -19.88 14.93
CA GLN A 350 0.08 -20.87 14.44
C GLN A 350 -0.93 -20.18 13.51
N GLU A 351 -1.43 -20.92 12.52
CA GLU A 351 -2.49 -20.41 11.63
C GLU A 351 -3.69 -19.99 12.48
N ASP A 352 -4.25 -18.80 12.19
CA ASP A 352 -5.38 -18.17 12.90
C ASP A 352 -5.08 -17.56 14.29
N GLU A 353 -3.84 -17.57 14.76
CA GLU A 353 -3.50 -16.92 16.01
C GLU A 353 -3.52 -15.39 15.89
N LYS A 354 -4.35 -14.70 16.70
CA LYS A 354 -4.27 -13.25 16.84
C LYS A 354 -3.01 -12.90 17.63
N VAL A 355 -2.19 -12.02 17.07
CA VAL A 355 -1.01 -11.51 17.76
C VAL A 355 -1.34 -10.13 18.32
N ASP A 356 -1.53 -10.08 19.64
CA ASP A 356 -1.67 -8.82 20.35
C ASP A 356 -0.27 -8.35 20.78
N PHE A 357 0.09 -7.14 20.39
CA PHE A 357 1.30 -6.48 20.89
C PHE A 357 1.02 -5.92 22.28
N ALA A 358 1.91 -6.18 23.22
CA ALA A 358 1.89 -5.42 24.46
C ALA A 358 2.19 -3.95 24.14
N MET A 359 1.29 -3.08 24.57
CA MET A 359 1.41 -1.64 24.38
C MET A 359 1.54 -0.99 25.75
N PRO A 360 2.42 -0.03 25.96
CA PRO A 360 2.38 0.76 27.19
C PRO A 360 1.05 1.49 27.26
N ALA A 361 0.46 1.53 28.46
CA ALA A 361 -0.71 2.37 28.73
C ALA A 361 -0.33 3.83 28.37
N ASN A 362 -1.10 4.45 27.49
CA ASN A 362 -0.97 5.87 27.23
C ASN A 362 -1.81 6.61 28.29
N ASP A 363 -1.18 7.17 29.30
CA ASP A 363 -1.85 7.97 30.32
C ASP A 363 -2.30 9.37 29.82
N ASP A 364 -1.93 9.76 28.56
CA ASP A 364 -2.07 11.16 28.13
C ASP A 364 -3.07 11.42 26.98
N PHE A 365 -3.82 10.43 26.46
CA PHE A 365 -4.70 10.67 25.29
C PHE A 365 -6.20 10.39 25.51
N ASP A 366 -6.64 10.00 26.73
CA ASP A 366 -8.05 9.73 27.01
C ASP A 366 -8.82 10.90 27.66
N ASN A 367 -8.27 12.11 27.66
CA ASN A 367 -8.95 13.30 28.21
C ASN A 367 -8.95 14.46 27.20
N GLU A 368 -9.71 14.31 26.07
CA GLU A 368 -10.32 15.48 25.39
C GLU A 368 -11.49 15.00 24.52
#